data_35d1f4317fc2dd7ee2e939e0fd48188c
#
_entry.id   35d1f4317fc2dd7ee2e939e0fd48188c
#
_cell.length_a   1.000
_cell.length_b   1.000
_cell.length_c   1.000
_cell.angle_alpha   90.00
_cell.angle_beta   90.00
_cell.angle_gamma   90.00
#
_symmetry.space_group_name_H-M   'P 1'
#
loop_
_entity.id
_entity.type
_entity.pdbx_description
1 polymer ?
#
loop_
_entity_poly.entity_id
_entity_poly.type
_entity_poly.pdbx_seq_one_letter_code
_entity_poly.pdbx_strand_id
1 'polypeptide(L)'
;LCSVRMIYVTHSYFYQYRQSRAGAITSQVRPKNIWDRFIIMERMNRTWESLEMESAGALYLQNRMAQLYLSNMLDSRVLSKEEWDQANEQFSKFSFCIASMCGTIGGVVRIFIKLIGIKRTCELLKLVYWAYGHMKK
;
A
#
# COMPACT_ATOMS: atom_id res chain seq x y z
N LEU A 1 -1.30 -2.52 -22.45
CA LEU A 1 -1.58 -3.88 -22.92
C LEU A 1 -0.59 -4.82 -22.25
N CYS A 2 -1.05 -5.63 -21.26
CA CYS A 2 -0.26 -6.74 -20.75
C CYS A 2 -0.23 -7.83 -21.84
N SER A 3 0.89 -7.91 -22.55
CA SER A 3 1.07 -8.87 -23.65
C SER A 3 1.71 -10.18 -23.18
N VAL A 4 1.47 -10.61 -21.94
CA VAL A 4 1.96 -11.89 -21.47
C VAL A 4 1.10 -12.99 -22.09
N ARG A 5 1.64 -13.64 -23.12
CA ARG A 5 0.97 -14.75 -23.81
C ARG A 5 1.15 -16.09 -23.12
N MET A 6 2.18 -16.22 -22.26
CA MET A 6 2.49 -17.50 -21.62
C MET A 6 3.28 -17.28 -20.32
N ILE A 7 2.90 -17.99 -19.27
CA ILE A 7 3.62 -18.03 -18.00
C ILE A 7 4.08 -19.46 -17.79
N TYR A 8 5.39 -19.67 -17.64
CA TYR A 8 5.95 -20.94 -17.23
C TYR A 8 6.14 -20.96 -15.72
N VAL A 9 5.52 -21.89 -15.05
CA VAL A 9 5.73 -22.15 -13.63
C VAL A 9 6.76 -23.27 -13.50
N THR A 10 7.87 -23.01 -12.83
CA THR A 10 8.87 -24.03 -12.53
C THR A 10 8.80 -24.38 -11.05
N HIS A 11 8.98 -25.64 -10.72
CA HIS A 11 9.07 -26.11 -9.33
C HIS A 11 10.50 -26.02 -8.76
N SER A 12 11.44 -25.48 -9.54
CA SER A 12 12.83 -25.31 -9.12
C SER A 12 13.03 -23.96 -8.44
N TYR A 13 13.66 -23.95 -7.28
CA TYR A 13 14.01 -22.73 -6.56
C TYR A 13 15.32 -22.18 -7.12
N PHE A 14 15.23 -21.18 -8.00
CA PHE A 14 16.41 -20.56 -8.61
C PHE A 14 17.02 -19.43 -7.78
N TYR A 15 16.28 -18.92 -6.78
CA TYR A 15 16.72 -17.77 -5.99
C TYR A 15 16.22 -17.84 -4.55
N GLN A 16 17.15 -17.82 -3.60
CA GLN A 16 16.86 -17.63 -2.17
C GLN A 16 17.06 -16.18 -1.79
N TYR A 17 15.96 -15.45 -1.63
CA TYR A 17 16.01 -14.09 -1.12
C TYR A 17 16.12 -14.11 0.41
N ARG A 18 17.29 -13.74 0.92
CA ARG A 18 17.49 -13.56 2.36
C ARG A 18 16.83 -12.26 2.80
N GLN A 19 15.68 -12.36 3.46
CA GLN A 19 15.03 -11.26 4.16
C GLN A 19 15.73 -11.05 5.52
N SER A 20 15.66 -9.82 6.04
CA SER A 20 16.05 -9.48 7.42
C SER A 20 17.57 -9.42 7.71
N ARG A 21 18.40 -9.12 6.73
CA ARG A 21 19.78 -8.68 7.03
C ARG A 21 19.75 -7.29 7.66
N ALA A 22 20.47 -7.12 8.77
CA ALA A 22 20.78 -5.79 9.30
C ALA A 22 21.44 -4.95 8.19
N GLY A 23 20.86 -3.80 7.85
CA GLY A 23 21.34 -2.95 6.75
C GLY A 23 20.81 -3.30 5.34
N ALA A 24 19.93 -4.28 5.19
CA ALA A 24 19.29 -4.54 3.91
C ALA A 24 18.46 -3.31 3.47
N ILE A 25 18.56 -2.94 2.19
CA ILE A 25 17.82 -1.80 1.60
C ILE A 25 16.32 -1.90 1.86
N THR A 26 15.80 -3.12 1.96
CA THR A 26 14.38 -3.41 2.23
C THR A 26 14.00 -3.34 3.71
N SER A 27 14.96 -3.22 4.64
CA SER A 27 14.70 -3.19 6.08
C SER A 27 14.34 -1.79 6.61
N GLN A 28 14.59 -0.75 5.83
CA GLN A 28 14.30 0.64 6.22
C GLN A 28 13.23 1.24 5.31
N VAL A 29 12.15 1.68 5.92
CA VAL A 29 11.14 2.50 5.22
C VAL A 29 11.72 3.90 5.02
N ARG A 30 11.67 4.39 3.78
CA ARG A 30 12.12 5.73 3.39
C ARG A 30 10.98 6.47 2.70
N PRO A 31 10.93 7.81 2.72
CA PRO A 31 9.93 8.59 1.98
C PRO A 31 9.80 8.16 0.52
N LYS A 32 10.93 7.89 -0.15
CA LYS A 32 10.97 7.40 -1.53
C LYS A 32 10.08 6.16 -1.76
N ASN A 33 10.01 5.23 -0.80
CA ASN A 33 9.19 4.02 -0.95
C ASN A 33 7.69 4.35 -1.07
N ILE A 34 7.25 5.40 -0.40
CA ILE A 34 5.87 5.89 -0.44
C ILE A 34 5.56 6.47 -1.82
N TRP A 35 6.48 7.31 -2.34
CA TRP A 35 6.34 7.90 -3.66
C TRP A 35 6.39 6.87 -4.78
N ASP A 36 7.31 5.91 -4.71
CA ASP A 36 7.39 4.80 -5.68
C ASP A 36 6.07 4.00 -5.70
N ARG A 37 5.43 3.76 -4.55
CA ARG A 37 4.11 3.08 -4.49
C ARG A 37 3.00 3.94 -5.10
N PHE A 38 2.98 5.24 -4.90
CA PHE A 38 2.00 6.11 -5.57
C PHE A 38 2.18 6.10 -7.09
N ILE A 39 3.42 6.10 -7.59
CA ILE A 39 3.70 5.94 -9.03
C ILE A 39 3.18 4.59 -9.55
N ILE A 40 3.38 3.52 -8.80
CA ILE A 40 2.86 2.20 -9.15
C ILE A 40 1.32 2.22 -9.17
N MET A 41 0.69 2.81 -8.16
CA MET A 41 -0.78 2.94 -8.10
C MET A 41 -1.32 3.74 -9.28
N GLU A 42 -0.65 4.81 -9.69
CA GLU A 42 -1.03 5.59 -10.88
C GLU A 42 -1.04 4.74 -12.16
N ARG A 43 0.00 3.92 -12.35
CA ARG A 43 0.09 3.01 -13.50
C ARG A 43 -0.99 1.93 -13.43
N MET A 44 -1.22 1.37 -12.25
CA MET A 44 -2.27 0.37 -12.04
C MET A 44 -3.66 0.94 -12.30
N ASN A 45 -3.92 2.18 -11.86
CA ASN A 45 -5.20 2.86 -12.06
C ASN A 45 -5.49 3.07 -13.56
N ARG A 46 -4.50 3.53 -14.34
CA ARG A 46 -4.65 3.67 -15.81
C ARG A 46 -4.99 2.33 -16.48
N THR A 47 -4.35 1.25 -16.03
CA THR A 47 -4.66 -0.09 -16.54
C THR A 47 -6.06 -0.53 -16.10
N TRP A 48 -6.44 -0.28 -14.85
CA TRP A 48 -7.75 -0.60 -14.30
C TRP A 48 -8.88 0.11 -15.04
N GLU A 49 -8.72 1.39 -15.35
CA GLU A 49 -9.69 2.18 -16.14
C GLU A 49 -9.92 1.64 -17.56
N SER A 50 -8.98 0.86 -18.09
CA SER A 50 -9.09 0.22 -19.41
C SER A 50 -9.71 -1.17 -19.38
N LEU A 51 -10.03 -1.71 -18.20
CA LEU A 51 -10.59 -3.05 -18.02
C LEU A 51 -12.10 -2.99 -17.78
N GLU A 52 -12.78 -4.08 -18.13
CA GLU A 52 -14.16 -4.28 -17.69
C GLU A 52 -14.23 -4.41 -16.17
N MET A 53 -15.13 -3.66 -15.54
CA MET A 53 -15.22 -3.49 -14.08
C MET A 53 -15.35 -4.81 -13.31
N GLU A 54 -16.02 -5.79 -13.87
CA GLU A 54 -16.25 -7.10 -13.23
C GLU A 54 -15.20 -8.16 -13.59
N SER A 55 -14.22 -7.81 -14.40
CA SER A 55 -13.17 -8.75 -14.77
C SER A 55 -12.30 -9.12 -13.57
N ALA A 56 -11.81 -10.37 -13.54
CA ALA A 56 -10.87 -10.82 -12.50
C ALA A 56 -9.60 -9.94 -12.44
N GLY A 57 -9.18 -9.40 -13.59
CA GLY A 57 -8.06 -8.46 -13.69
C GLY A 57 -8.34 -7.14 -12.99
N ALA A 58 -9.52 -6.56 -13.20
CA ALA A 58 -9.93 -5.31 -12.55
C ALA A 58 -10.01 -5.48 -11.03
N LEU A 59 -10.62 -6.56 -10.54
CA LEU A 59 -10.72 -6.87 -9.12
C LEU A 59 -9.33 -7.07 -8.50
N TYR A 60 -8.42 -7.77 -9.19
CA TYR A 60 -7.04 -7.94 -8.73
C TYR A 60 -6.31 -6.60 -8.59
N LEU A 61 -6.38 -5.73 -9.60
CA LEU A 61 -5.72 -4.42 -9.56
C LEU A 61 -6.29 -3.54 -8.45
N GLN A 62 -7.60 -3.53 -8.28
CA GLN A 62 -8.28 -2.79 -7.23
C GLN A 62 -7.83 -3.23 -5.83
N ASN A 63 -7.81 -4.53 -5.57
CA ASN A 63 -7.33 -5.09 -4.31
C ASN A 63 -5.83 -4.76 -4.09
N ARG A 64 -5.02 -4.82 -5.12
CA ARG A 64 -3.60 -4.52 -5.02
C ARG A 64 -3.35 -3.04 -4.73
N MET A 65 -4.08 -2.13 -5.38
CA MET A 65 -4.02 -0.70 -5.07
C MET A 65 -4.44 -0.42 -3.62
N ALA A 66 -5.50 -1.09 -3.11
CA ALA A 66 -5.92 -0.94 -1.72
C ALA A 66 -4.84 -1.40 -0.72
N GLN A 67 -4.10 -2.48 -1.02
CA GLN A 67 -2.97 -2.93 -0.21
C GLN A 67 -1.80 -1.92 -0.21
N LEU A 68 -1.47 -1.36 -1.37
CA LEU A 68 -0.42 -0.34 -1.48
C LEU A 68 -0.80 0.94 -0.76
N TYR A 69 -2.07 1.34 -0.86
CA TYR A 69 -2.63 2.49 -0.14
C TYR A 69 -2.49 2.31 1.38
N LEU A 70 -2.91 1.16 1.91
CA LEU A 70 -2.77 0.85 3.34
C LEU A 70 -1.30 0.83 3.76
N SER A 71 -0.41 0.26 2.95
CA SER A 71 1.04 0.27 3.21
C SER A 71 1.59 1.69 3.27
N ASN A 72 1.15 2.60 2.39
CA ASN A 72 1.54 4.00 2.42
C ASN A 72 1.04 4.70 3.69
N MET A 73 -0.18 4.40 4.15
CA MET A 73 -0.69 4.92 5.43
C MET A 73 0.17 4.50 6.62
N LEU A 74 0.52 3.21 6.70
CA LEU A 74 1.36 2.66 7.77
C LEU A 74 2.77 3.26 7.75
N ASP A 75 3.33 3.44 6.56
CA ASP A 75 4.70 3.96 6.38
C ASP A 75 4.78 5.49 6.42
N SER A 76 3.66 6.19 6.39
CA SER A 76 3.62 7.68 6.40
C SER A 76 4.33 8.34 7.59
N ARG A 77 4.70 7.54 8.59
CA ARG A 77 5.48 7.97 9.76
C ARG A 77 6.86 8.54 9.43
N VAL A 78 7.42 8.20 8.27
CA VAL A 78 8.75 8.67 7.85
C VAL A 78 8.70 9.98 7.07
N LEU A 79 7.50 10.50 6.77
CA LEU A 79 7.31 11.74 6.04
C LEU A 79 7.52 12.95 6.96
N SER A 80 8.23 13.96 6.46
CA SER A 80 8.27 15.29 7.05
C SER A 80 6.90 15.98 6.92
N LYS A 81 6.74 17.15 7.53
CA LYS A 81 5.48 17.92 7.42
C LYS A 81 5.21 18.33 5.98
N GLU A 82 6.22 18.82 5.27
CA GLU A 82 6.13 19.26 3.89
C GLU A 82 5.81 18.10 2.94
N GLU A 83 6.49 16.96 3.12
CA GLU A 83 6.21 15.73 2.38
C GLU A 83 4.81 15.19 2.66
N TRP A 84 4.32 15.36 3.90
CA TRP A 84 2.95 14.97 4.25
C TRP A 84 1.90 15.77 3.47
N ASP A 85 2.08 17.09 3.34
CA ASP A 85 1.13 17.94 2.63
C ASP A 85 1.03 17.52 1.15
N GLN A 86 2.15 17.17 0.52
CA GLN A 86 2.17 16.61 -0.83
C GLN A 86 1.54 15.21 -0.89
N ALA A 87 1.85 14.34 0.08
CA ALA A 87 1.28 12.99 0.14
C ALA A 87 -0.24 13.00 0.36
N ASN A 88 -0.76 14.01 1.06
CA ASN A 88 -2.19 14.16 1.29
C ASN A 88 -2.98 14.33 -0.01
N GLU A 89 -2.44 14.99 -1.02
CA GLU A 89 -3.04 15.07 -2.35
C GLU A 89 -3.13 13.68 -2.98
N GLN A 90 -2.06 12.89 -2.88
CA GLN A 90 -2.05 11.52 -3.41
C GLN A 90 -3.02 10.61 -2.64
N PHE A 91 -3.07 10.73 -1.31
CA PHE A 91 -4.05 10.00 -0.51
C PHE A 91 -5.49 10.38 -0.89
N SER A 92 -5.76 11.64 -1.16
CA SER A 92 -7.08 12.11 -1.59
C SER A 92 -7.43 11.57 -2.98
N LYS A 93 -6.48 11.61 -3.92
CA LYS A 93 -6.63 11.08 -5.28
C LYS A 93 -7.01 9.60 -5.29
N PHE A 94 -6.35 8.80 -4.46
CA PHE A 94 -6.58 7.35 -4.37
C PHE A 94 -7.56 6.94 -3.27
N SER A 95 -8.38 7.87 -2.76
CA SER A 95 -9.33 7.59 -1.68
C SER A 95 -10.37 6.51 -2.03
N PHE A 96 -10.66 6.28 -3.31
CA PHE A 96 -11.53 5.18 -3.77
C PHE A 96 -11.01 3.80 -3.36
N CYS A 97 -9.68 3.64 -3.20
CA CYS A 97 -9.08 2.39 -2.71
C CYS A 97 -9.57 2.00 -1.31
N ILE A 98 -10.03 2.96 -0.51
CA ILE A 98 -10.54 2.72 0.85
C ILE A 98 -11.77 1.80 0.83
N ALA A 99 -12.62 1.94 -0.19
CA ALA A 99 -13.82 1.11 -0.35
C ALA A 99 -13.48 -0.37 -0.59
N SER A 100 -12.34 -0.62 -1.24
CA SER A 100 -11.87 -1.97 -1.63
C SER A 100 -10.96 -2.62 -0.58
N MET A 101 -10.72 -1.95 0.55
CA MET A 101 -9.95 -2.55 1.64
C MET A 101 -10.75 -3.70 2.27
N CYS A 102 -10.28 -4.92 2.03
CA CYS A 102 -10.86 -6.14 2.56
C CYS A 102 -10.26 -6.54 3.91
N GLY A 103 -11.00 -7.39 4.65
CA GLY A 103 -10.57 -7.93 5.93
C GLY A 103 -10.79 -6.99 7.11
N THR A 104 -10.55 -7.53 8.31
CA THR A 104 -10.82 -6.83 9.58
C THR A 104 -10.05 -5.51 9.69
N ILE A 105 -8.77 -5.52 9.35
CA ILE A 105 -7.91 -4.32 9.41
C ILE A 105 -8.41 -3.24 8.43
N GLY A 106 -8.72 -3.63 7.19
CA GLY A 106 -9.25 -2.71 6.19
C GLY A 106 -10.57 -2.09 6.61
N GLY A 107 -11.47 -2.87 7.20
CA GLY A 107 -12.76 -2.39 7.73
C GLY A 107 -12.57 -1.37 8.86
N VAL A 108 -11.70 -1.67 9.82
CA VAL A 108 -11.38 -0.77 10.93
C VAL A 108 -10.76 0.54 10.42
N VAL A 109 -9.76 0.46 9.55
CA VAL A 109 -9.10 1.65 8.96
C VAL A 109 -10.12 2.52 8.24
N ARG A 110 -11.02 1.92 7.46
CA ARG A 110 -12.08 2.64 6.74
C ARG A 110 -13.02 3.40 7.69
N ILE A 111 -13.37 2.82 8.82
CA ILE A 111 -14.20 3.48 9.85
C ILE A 111 -13.44 4.69 10.42
N PHE A 112 -12.18 4.52 10.80
CA PHE A 112 -11.37 5.62 11.32
C PHE A 112 -11.18 6.75 10.32
N ILE A 113 -10.92 6.43 9.05
CA ILE A 113 -10.81 7.47 8.00
C ILE A 113 -12.10 8.28 7.90
N LYS A 114 -13.27 7.64 7.97
CA LYS A 114 -14.57 8.33 7.93
C LYS A 114 -14.81 9.22 9.15
N LEU A 115 -14.36 8.80 10.33
CA LEU A 115 -14.61 9.52 11.59
C LEU A 115 -13.64 10.68 11.82
N ILE A 116 -12.36 10.49 11.56
CA ILE A 116 -11.30 11.43 11.97
C ILE A 116 -10.40 11.89 10.81
N GLY A 117 -10.64 11.40 9.60
CA GLY A 117 -9.87 11.72 8.39
C GLY A 117 -8.57 10.93 8.26
N ILE A 118 -7.96 11.02 7.09
CA ILE A 118 -6.79 10.21 6.71
C ILE A 118 -5.59 10.52 7.61
N LYS A 119 -5.27 11.80 7.81
CA LYS A 119 -4.08 12.24 8.58
C LYS A 119 -4.09 11.68 10.00
N ARG A 120 -5.19 11.88 10.71
CA ARG A 120 -5.34 11.39 12.11
C ARG A 120 -5.36 9.86 12.16
N THR A 121 -5.94 9.22 11.17
CA THR A 121 -5.90 7.75 11.06
C THR A 121 -4.47 7.24 10.89
N CYS A 122 -3.66 7.88 10.06
CA CYS A 122 -2.23 7.55 9.92
C CYS A 122 -1.46 7.74 11.23
N GLU A 123 -1.75 8.80 11.99
CA GLU A 123 -1.14 9.03 13.30
C GLU A 123 -1.52 7.96 14.32
N LEU A 124 -2.79 7.54 14.35
CA LEU A 124 -3.24 6.42 15.18
C LEU A 124 -2.56 5.10 14.79
N LEU A 125 -2.47 4.80 13.52
CA LEU A 125 -1.79 3.59 13.04
C LEU A 125 -0.31 3.56 13.45
N LYS A 126 0.37 4.72 13.46
CA LYS A 126 1.74 4.83 14.00
C LYS A 126 1.82 4.41 15.46
N LEU A 127 0.89 4.92 16.30
CA LEU A 127 0.85 4.59 17.73
C LEU A 127 0.58 3.11 17.96
N VAL A 128 -0.38 2.54 17.25
CA VAL A 128 -0.70 1.11 17.34
C VAL A 128 0.50 0.25 16.94
N TYR A 129 1.17 0.60 15.84
CA TYR A 129 2.34 -0.13 15.37
C TYR A 129 3.52 -0.03 16.35
N TRP A 130 3.73 1.15 16.95
CA TRP A 130 4.74 1.37 17.97
C TRP A 130 4.47 0.52 19.23
N ALA A 131 3.23 0.55 19.72
CA ALA A 131 2.81 -0.24 20.89
C ALA A 131 2.98 -1.74 20.65
N TYR A 132 2.56 -2.24 19.48
CA TYR A 132 2.71 -3.65 19.10
C TYR A 132 4.18 -4.08 18.99
N GLY A 133 5.04 -3.21 18.48
CA GLY A 133 6.48 -3.46 18.41
C GLY A 133 7.17 -3.53 19.76
N HIS A 134 6.64 -2.84 20.79
CA HIS A 134 7.15 -2.89 22.16
C HIS A 134 6.64 -4.09 22.98
N MET A 135 5.46 -4.61 22.64
CA MET A 135 4.91 -5.80 23.30
C MET A 135 5.57 -7.12 22.88
N LYS A 136 6.31 -7.12 21.77
CA LYS A 136 7.01 -8.33 21.26
C LYS A 136 8.47 -8.44 21.67
N LYS A 137 8.98 -7.50 22.46
CA LYS A 137 10.30 -7.56 23.07
C LYS A 137 10.19 -8.03 24.52
#